data_49ac8f1b5a371a6cdfd2dabd49b099cd
#
_entry.id   49ac8f1b5a371a6cdfd2dabd49b099cd
#
_cell.length_a   1.000
_cell.length_b   1.000
_cell.length_c   1.000
_cell.angle_alpha   90.00
_cell.angle_beta   90.00
_cell.angle_gamma   90.00
#
_symmetry.space_group_name_H-M   'P 1'
#
loop_
_entity.id
_entity.type
_entity.pdbx_description
1 polymer ?
#
loop_
_entity_poly.entity_id
_entity_poly.type
_entity_poly.pdbx_seq_one_letter_code
_entity_poly.pdbx_strand_id
1 'polypeptide(L)'
;AMQVSLVQGADFVLTFQERDNDFFDDVMRAIRNNVLKIRTRQSDYLFSVLLNGLITGYMSVAAAISDGLEELESALLADTGDRDIGVQMQELRRDYMQLKRTVLPLKEQYSRLFRSDSSLLHRVNRPFFNDVNDHLLNVAQNIDICRETLSSLMDLYISNNDLRMNDIMKRL
;
A
#
# COMPACT_ATOMS: atom_id res chain seq x y z
N ALA A 1 2.20 6.35 11.13
CA ALA A 1 3.01 6.18 9.92
C ALA A 1 4.46 6.45 10.29
N MET A 2 5.39 5.67 9.75
CA MET A 2 6.83 5.84 9.93
C MET A 2 7.40 6.51 8.68
N GLN A 3 8.31 7.46 8.87
CA GLN A 3 8.97 8.13 7.76
C GLN A 3 10.25 7.39 7.36
N VAL A 4 10.42 7.18 6.06
CA VAL A 4 11.65 6.69 5.44
C VAL A 4 12.10 7.72 4.44
N SER A 5 13.39 8.08 4.47
CA SER A 5 14.01 9.01 3.51
C SER A 5 15.13 8.30 2.77
N LEU A 6 15.15 8.45 1.45
CA LEU A 6 16.19 7.92 0.56
C LEU A 6 16.88 9.08 -0.13
N VAL A 7 18.20 9.09 -0.11
CA VAL A 7 19.01 10.09 -0.81
C VAL A 7 20.00 9.37 -1.73
N GLN A 8 19.92 9.65 -3.02
CA GLN A 8 20.81 9.08 -4.01
C GLN A 8 21.89 10.10 -4.43
N GLY A 9 23.12 9.67 -4.43
CA GLY A 9 24.24 10.34 -5.09
C GLY A 9 24.77 9.52 -6.27
N ALA A 10 25.85 9.98 -6.90
CA ALA A 10 26.45 9.28 -8.04
C ALA A 10 26.85 7.83 -7.67
N ASP A 11 27.49 7.66 -6.50
CA ASP A 11 28.10 6.39 -6.09
C ASP A 11 27.53 5.85 -4.77
N PHE A 12 26.48 6.45 -4.22
CA PHE A 12 25.91 6.04 -2.94
C PHE A 12 24.40 6.21 -2.88
N VAL A 13 23.78 5.49 -1.97
CA VAL A 13 22.41 5.70 -1.51
C VAL A 13 22.43 5.73 0.01
N LEU A 14 21.83 6.77 0.61
CA LEU A 14 21.61 6.89 2.05
C LEU A 14 20.17 6.60 2.36
N THR A 15 19.92 5.84 3.43
CA THR A 15 18.59 5.58 3.96
C THR A 15 18.50 6.11 5.38
N PHE A 16 17.43 6.83 5.68
CA PHE A 16 17.11 7.30 7.01
C PHE A 16 15.76 6.74 7.42
N GLN A 17 15.69 6.15 8.59
CA GLN A 17 14.47 5.56 9.14
C GLN A 17 14.21 6.15 10.52
N GLU A 18 12.96 6.51 10.79
CA GLU A 18 12.57 7.10 12.08
C GLU A 18 12.64 6.08 13.22
N ARG A 19 12.50 4.79 12.90
CA ARG A 19 12.57 3.67 13.86
C ARG A 19 13.23 2.47 13.21
N ASP A 20 13.82 1.62 14.02
CA ASP A 20 14.32 0.33 13.59
C ASP A 20 13.16 -0.52 13.02
N ASN A 21 13.38 -1.09 11.85
CA ASN A 21 12.44 -1.98 11.17
C ASN A 21 13.19 -2.87 10.18
N ASP A 22 12.53 -3.87 9.67
CA ASP A 22 13.02 -4.91 8.77
C ASP A 22 12.81 -4.62 7.27
N PHE A 23 12.31 -3.41 6.93
CA PHE A 23 11.97 -3.07 5.52
C PHE A 23 13.10 -3.31 4.52
N PHE A 24 14.34 -3.11 4.95
CA PHE A 24 15.50 -3.23 4.07
C PHE A 24 16.34 -4.49 4.32
N ASP A 25 15.90 -5.39 5.19
CA ASP A 25 16.67 -6.59 5.53
C ASP A 25 16.93 -7.48 4.32
N ASP A 26 15.94 -7.65 3.45
CA ASP A 26 16.08 -8.40 2.22
C ASP A 26 17.09 -7.74 1.26
N VAL A 27 17.06 -6.42 1.15
CA VAL A 27 18.00 -5.66 0.35
C VAL A 27 19.40 -5.76 0.94
N MET A 28 19.54 -5.67 2.26
CA MET A 28 20.83 -5.83 2.94
C MET A 28 21.39 -7.25 2.75
N ARG A 29 20.55 -8.27 2.80
CA ARG A 29 20.95 -9.65 2.47
C ARG A 29 21.38 -9.79 1.02
N ALA A 30 20.65 -9.18 0.08
CA ALA A 30 21.00 -9.17 -1.33
C ALA A 30 22.36 -8.50 -1.58
N ILE A 31 22.64 -7.38 -0.90
CA ILE A 31 23.94 -6.70 -0.97
C ILE A 31 25.06 -7.58 -0.41
N ARG A 32 24.85 -8.20 0.77
CA ARG A 32 25.84 -9.09 1.40
C ARG A 32 26.19 -10.28 0.51
N ASN A 33 25.18 -10.87 -0.11
CA ASN A 33 25.32 -12.06 -0.96
C ASN A 33 25.60 -11.73 -2.44
N ASN A 34 25.71 -10.43 -2.77
CA ASN A 34 25.89 -9.94 -4.14
C ASN A 34 24.87 -10.51 -5.16
N VAL A 35 23.62 -10.61 -4.73
CA VAL A 35 22.52 -11.13 -5.57
C VAL A 35 22.37 -10.23 -6.79
N LEU A 36 22.22 -10.82 -7.99
CA LEU A 36 22.11 -10.11 -9.27
C LEU A 36 23.25 -9.10 -9.52
N LYS A 37 24.42 -9.34 -8.90
CA LYS A 37 25.60 -8.46 -9.00
C LYS A 37 25.33 -7.03 -8.51
N ILE A 38 24.49 -6.88 -7.48
CA ILE A 38 24.05 -5.58 -6.96
C ILE A 38 25.25 -4.65 -6.60
N ARG A 39 26.37 -5.23 -6.12
CA ARG A 39 27.56 -4.46 -5.74
C ARG A 39 28.32 -3.83 -6.92
N THR A 40 28.07 -4.30 -8.13
CA THR A 40 28.75 -3.82 -9.35
C THR A 40 27.87 -2.93 -10.21
N ARG A 41 26.63 -2.71 -9.75
CA ARG A 41 25.67 -1.83 -10.42
C ARG A 41 25.76 -0.40 -9.91
N GLN A 42 25.24 0.53 -10.69
CA GLN A 42 25.17 1.95 -10.35
C GLN A 42 24.21 2.20 -9.19
N SER A 43 24.35 3.35 -8.52
CA SER A 43 23.57 3.73 -7.34
C SER A 43 22.06 3.77 -7.59
N ASP A 44 21.62 4.17 -8.80
CA ASP A 44 20.22 4.21 -9.19
C ASP A 44 19.57 2.81 -9.25
N TYR A 45 20.32 1.76 -9.57
CA TYR A 45 19.82 0.40 -9.45
C TYR A 45 19.48 0.06 -7.98
N LEU A 46 20.39 0.33 -7.06
CA LEU A 46 20.13 0.12 -5.63
C LEU A 46 18.96 0.98 -5.15
N PHE A 47 18.88 2.22 -5.62
CA PHE A 47 17.77 3.12 -5.29
C PHE A 47 16.43 2.56 -5.76
N SER A 48 16.35 2.01 -6.98
CA SER A 48 15.13 1.36 -7.49
C SER A 48 14.74 0.12 -6.68
N VAL A 49 15.72 -0.68 -6.23
CA VAL A 49 15.48 -1.87 -5.40
C VAL A 49 14.91 -1.47 -4.03
N LEU A 50 15.45 -0.42 -3.40
CA LEU A 50 14.95 0.10 -2.13
C LEU A 50 13.53 0.66 -2.26
N LEU A 51 13.26 1.43 -3.32
CA LEU A 51 11.92 1.92 -3.63
C LEU A 51 10.93 0.77 -3.83
N ASN A 52 11.33 -0.23 -4.61
CA ASN A 52 10.49 -1.40 -4.87
C ASN A 52 10.13 -2.14 -3.58
N GLY A 53 11.09 -2.29 -2.66
CA GLY A 53 10.84 -2.89 -1.35
C GLY A 53 9.78 -2.15 -0.54
N LEU A 54 9.84 -0.82 -0.50
CA LEU A 54 8.83 0.01 0.19
C LEU A 54 7.45 -0.13 -0.45
N ILE A 55 7.38 -0.13 -1.79
CA ILE A 55 6.10 -0.20 -2.50
C ILE A 55 5.47 -1.59 -2.39
N THR A 56 6.27 -2.64 -2.38
CA THR A 56 5.80 -4.00 -2.09
C THR A 56 5.16 -4.08 -0.70
N GLY A 57 5.70 -3.36 0.28
CA GLY A 57 5.07 -3.21 1.59
C GLY A 57 3.66 -2.59 1.51
N TYR A 58 3.48 -1.55 0.69
CA TYR A 58 2.15 -0.96 0.46
C TYR A 58 1.20 -1.91 -0.27
N MET A 59 1.69 -2.74 -1.19
CA MET A 59 0.89 -3.78 -1.85
C MET A 59 0.35 -4.78 -0.83
N SER A 60 1.18 -5.23 0.11
CA SER A 60 0.77 -6.14 1.17
C SER A 60 -0.30 -5.53 2.08
N VAL A 61 -0.16 -4.25 2.43
CA VAL A 61 -1.18 -3.53 3.21
C VAL A 61 -2.49 -3.40 2.43
N ALA A 62 -2.42 -3.06 1.14
CA ALA A 62 -3.61 -2.97 0.29
C ALA A 62 -4.34 -4.31 0.18
N ALA A 63 -3.60 -5.42 0.04
CA ALA A 63 -4.15 -6.77 0.01
C ALA A 63 -4.85 -7.11 1.34
N ALA A 64 -4.21 -6.83 2.48
CA ALA A 64 -4.79 -7.09 3.79
C ALA A 64 -6.10 -6.30 4.03
N ILE A 65 -6.18 -5.05 3.53
CA ILE A 65 -7.43 -4.27 3.58
C ILE A 65 -8.50 -4.92 2.69
N SER A 66 -8.14 -5.36 1.48
CA SER A 66 -9.07 -6.03 0.56
C SER A 66 -9.63 -7.31 1.17
N ASP A 67 -8.76 -8.16 1.72
CA ASP A 67 -9.15 -9.41 2.39
C ASP A 67 -10.10 -9.13 3.57
N GLY A 68 -9.80 -8.12 4.39
CA GLY A 68 -10.66 -7.73 5.50
C GLY A 68 -12.03 -7.20 5.06
N LEU A 69 -12.09 -6.51 3.90
CA LEU A 69 -13.37 -6.08 3.33
C LEU A 69 -14.20 -7.26 2.81
N GLU A 70 -13.58 -8.28 2.21
CA GLU A 70 -14.25 -9.50 1.76
C GLU A 70 -14.80 -10.32 2.94
N GLU A 71 -14.03 -10.42 4.02
CA GLU A 71 -14.49 -11.06 5.27
C GLU A 71 -15.70 -10.32 5.85
N LEU A 72 -15.63 -8.99 5.88
CA LEU A 72 -16.71 -8.14 6.37
C LEU A 72 -17.99 -8.26 5.51
N GLU A 73 -17.84 -8.33 4.18
CA GLU A 73 -18.94 -8.58 3.26
C GLU A 73 -19.63 -9.90 3.56
N SER A 74 -18.85 -10.95 3.73
CA SER A 74 -19.34 -12.29 4.05
C SER A 74 -20.13 -12.30 5.38
N ALA A 75 -19.62 -11.60 6.39
CA ALA A 75 -20.29 -11.48 7.69
C ALA A 75 -21.60 -10.69 7.60
N LEU A 76 -21.65 -9.61 6.81
CA LEU A 76 -22.84 -8.82 6.56
C LEU A 76 -23.93 -9.59 5.81
N LEU A 77 -23.55 -10.39 4.83
CA LEU A 77 -24.47 -11.21 4.04
C LEU A 77 -25.02 -12.39 4.85
N ALA A 78 -24.22 -12.95 5.75
CA ALA A 78 -24.66 -14.03 6.64
C ALA A 78 -25.63 -13.57 7.74
N ASP A 79 -25.79 -12.27 7.92
CA ASP A 79 -26.63 -11.63 8.95
C ASP A 79 -26.45 -12.24 10.36
N THR A 80 -25.19 -12.52 10.73
CA THR A 80 -24.81 -13.19 11.97
C THR A 80 -25.16 -12.40 13.24
N GLY A 81 -25.63 -11.16 13.11
CA GLY A 81 -25.96 -10.30 14.23
C GLY A 81 -24.73 -9.81 15.01
N ASP A 82 -23.54 -9.96 14.47
CA ASP A 82 -22.30 -9.58 15.11
C ASP A 82 -22.27 -8.07 15.39
N ARG A 83 -22.11 -7.72 16.66
CA ARG A 83 -22.10 -6.32 17.14
C ARG A 83 -20.80 -5.60 16.75
N ASP A 84 -19.76 -6.34 16.39
CA ASP A 84 -18.44 -5.77 16.11
C ASP A 84 -18.23 -5.36 14.65
N ILE A 85 -19.17 -5.68 13.75
CA ILE A 85 -19.08 -5.34 12.31
C ILE A 85 -18.84 -3.85 12.09
N GLY A 86 -19.56 -2.99 12.83
CA GLY A 86 -19.40 -1.54 12.72
C GLY A 86 -18.00 -1.05 13.15
N VAL A 87 -17.43 -1.69 14.17
CA VAL A 87 -16.06 -1.39 14.64
C VAL A 87 -15.03 -1.82 13.60
N GLN A 88 -15.13 -3.06 13.11
CA GLN A 88 -14.23 -3.59 12.08
C GLN A 88 -14.28 -2.73 10.81
N MET A 89 -15.45 -2.29 10.38
CA MET A 89 -15.63 -1.39 9.25
C MET A 89 -14.89 -0.05 9.46
N GLN A 90 -14.96 0.53 10.65
CA GLN A 90 -14.28 1.77 10.97
C GLN A 90 -12.74 1.59 11.02
N GLU A 91 -12.26 0.45 11.47
CA GLU A 91 -10.83 0.12 11.46
C GLU A 91 -10.31 0.00 10.03
N LEU A 92 -10.97 -0.79 9.18
CA LEU A 92 -10.61 -0.93 7.76
C LEU A 92 -10.68 0.42 7.02
N ARG A 93 -11.68 1.25 7.32
CA ARG A 93 -11.78 2.59 6.77
C ARG A 93 -10.61 3.46 7.17
N ARG A 94 -10.18 3.40 8.42
CA ARG A 94 -9.02 4.16 8.92
C ARG A 94 -7.75 3.73 8.20
N ASP A 95 -7.53 2.41 8.06
CA ASP A 95 -6.35 1.86 7.41
C ASP A 95 -6.32 2.19 5.91
N TYR A 96 -7.46 2.06 5.22
CA TYR A 96 -7.64 2.52 3.86
C TYR A 96 -7.29 4.01 3.69
N MET A 97 -7.81 4.88 4.57
CA MET A 97 -7.55 6.32 4.49
C MET A 97 -6.07 6.65 4.72
N GLN A 98 -5.40 5.92 5.60
CA GLN A 98 -3.97 6.07 5.85
C GLN A 98 -3.16 5.65 4.62
N LEU A 99 -3.46 4.49 4.03
CA LEU A 99 -2.80 4.01 2.82
C LEU A 99 -2.98 5.00 1.67
N LYS A 100 -4.21 5.45 1.44
CA LYS A 100 -4.53 6.44 0.41
C LYS A 100 -3.73 7.73 0.55
N ARG A 101 -3.67 8.30 1.76
CA ARG A 101 -2.92 9.53 2.05
C ARG A 101 -1.42 9.38 1.80
N THR A 102 -0.89 8.19 1.93
CA THR A 102 0.54 7.92 1.71
C THR A 102 0.83 7.66 0.24
N VAL A 103 0.05 6.81 -0.42
CA VAL A 103 0.35 6.30 -1.76
C VAL A 103 0.02 7.30 -2.87
N LEU A 104 -1.10 8.02 -2.79
CA LEU A 104 -1.48 8.89 -3.90
C LEU A 104 -0.48 10.04 -4.15
N PRO A 105 0.00 10.78 -3.12
CA PRO A 105 1.04 11.78 -3.32
C PRO A 105 2.36 11.16 -3.80
N LEU A 106 2.72 9.98 -3.29
CA LEU A 106 3.93 9.27 -3.73
C LEU A 106 3.87 8.94 -5.22
N LYS A 107 2.74 8.42 -5.71
CA LYS A 107 2.52 8.14 -7.13
C LYS A 107 2.72 9.38 -8.01
N GLU A 108 2.18 10.52 -7.59
CA GLU A 108 2.32 11.79 -8.34
C GLU A 108 3.78 12.25 -8.39
N GLN A 109 4.48 12.21 -7.25
CA GLN A 109 5.89 12.63 -7.17
C GLN A 109 6.79 11.65 -7.91
N TYR A 110 6.50 10.35 -7.84
CA TYR A 110 7.24 9.34 -8.57
C TYR A 110 7.18 9.55 -10.10
N SER A 111 6.03 9.93 -10.62
CA SER A 111 5.87 10.26 -12.04
C SER A 111 6.75 11.43 -12.47
N ARG A 112 7.02 12.39 -11.58
CA ARG A 112 7.94 13.51 -11.83
C ARG A 112 9.38 13.06 -11.82
N LEU A 113 9.76 12.23 -10.84
CA LEU A 113 11.11 11.65 -10.77
C LEU A 113 11.41 10.84 -12.03
N PHE A 114 10.52 10.00 -12.46
CA PHE A 114 10.67 9.11 -13.60
C PHE A 114 10.84 9.88 -14.93
N ARG A 115 10.20 11.04 -15.09
CA ARG A 115 10.32 11.91 -16.26
C ARG A 115 11.49 12.87 -16.19
N SER A 116 12.22 12.91 -15.08
CA SER A 116 13.36 13.81 -14.93
C SER A 116 14.51 13.38 -15.83
N ASP A 117 15.24 14.36 -16.42
CA ASP A 117 16.48 14.15 -17.15
C ASP A 117 17.70 14.18 -16.23
N SER A 118 17.55 13.65 -15.01
CA SER A 118 18.63 13.60 -14.04
C SER A 118 19.76 12.70 -14.55
N SER A 119 20.98 13.19 -14.48
CA SER A 119 22.20 12.41 -14.79
C SER A 119 22.44 11.25 -13.83
N LEU A 120 21.72 11.22 -12.69
CA LEU A 120 21.76 10.15 -11.71
C LEU A 120 20.90 8.93 -12.11
N LEU A 121 20.03 9.06 -13.12
CA LEU A 121 19.17 7.99 -13.62
C LEU A 121 19.71 7.46 -14.95
N HIS A 122 20.35 6.30 -14.92
CA HIS A 122 20.96 5.71 -16.09
C HIS A 122 19.93 4.97 -16.96
N ARG A 123 20.03 5.09 -18.27
CA ARG A 123 19.09 4.45 -19.21
C ARG A 123 19.00 2.93 -19.04
N VAL A 124 20.11 2.28 -18.69
CA VAL A 124 20.19 0.83 -18.48
C VAL A 124 19.32 0.37 -17.29
N ASN A 125 19.09 1.23 -16.30
CA ASN A 125 18.32 0.92 -15.11
C ASN A 125 16.84 1.38 -15.21
N ARG A 126 16.45 2.06 -16.29
CA ARG A 126 15.04 2.49 -16.50
C ARG A 126 14.00 1.38 -16.38
N PRO A 127 14.22 0.13 -16.85
CA PRO A 127 13.25 -0.94 -16.66
C PRO A 127 12.89 -1.18 -15.20
N PHE A 128 13.84 -1.10 -14.28
CA PHE A 128 13.59 -1.29 -12.84
C PHE A 128 12.74 -0.18 -12.24
N PHE A 129 12.86 1.04 -12.75
CA PHE A 129 12.00 2.16 -12.38
C PHE A 129 10.59 2.02 -12.99
N ASN A 130 10.46 1.41 -14.17
CA ASN A 130 9.17 1.05 -14.73
C ASN A 130 8.44 0.06 -13.83
N ASP A 131 9.12 -0.99 -13.37
CA ASP A 131 8.55 -1.98 -12.46
C ASP A 131 8.03 -1.33 -11.17
N VAL A 132 8.79 -0.39 -10.60
CA VAL A 132 8.37 0.40 -9.43
C VAL A 132 7.11 1.21 -9.73
N ASN A 133 7.04 1.84 -10.92
CA ASN A 133 5.86 2.59 -11.36
C ASN A 133 4.64 1.70 -11.49
N ASP A 134 4.80 0.52 -12.09
CA ASP A 134 3.71 -0.43 -12.31
C ASP A 134 3.17 -0.96 -10.98
N HIS A 135 4.03 -1.21 -10.01
CA HIS A 135 3.62 -1.57 -8.66
C HIS A 135 2.86 -0.43 -7.96
N LEU A 136 3.31 0.83 -8.11
CA LEU A 136 2.59 2.00 -7.57
C LEU A 136 1.21 2.18 -8.21
N LEU A 137 1.10 1.96 -9.52
CA LEU A 137 -0.18 1.99 -10.24
C LEU A 137 -1.11 0.90 -9.73
N ASN A 138 -0.59 -0.31 -9.50
CA ASN A 138 -1.35 -1.42 -8.94
C ASN A 138 -1.89 -1.10 -7.56
N VAL A 139 -1.06 -0.57 -6.65
CA VAL A 139 -1.52 -0.15 -5.31
C VAL A 139 -2.61 0.92 -5.41
N ALA A 140 -2.43 1.92 -6.29
CA ALA A 140 -3.42 2.98 -6.47
C ALA A 140 -4.76 2.44 -6.99
N GLN A 141 -4.73 1.47 -7.89
CA GLN A 141 -5.92 0.79 -8.38
C GLN A 141 -6.62 -0.01 -7.28
N ASN A 142 -5.86 -0.73 -6.45
CA ASN A 142 -6.42 -1.45 -5.29
C ASN A 142 -7.05 -0.49 -4.27
N ILE A 143 -6.46 0.69 -4.06
CA ILE A 143 -7.06 1.74 -3.23
C ILE A 143 -8.43 2.18 -3.77
N ASP A 144 -8.57 2.31 -5.08
CA ASP A 144 -9.86 2.68 -5.70
C ASP A 144 -10.89 1.56 -5.55
N ILE A 145 -10.49 0.31 -5.73
CA ILE A 145 -11.37 -0.88 -5.50
C ILE A 145 -11.81 -0.93 -4.02
N CYS A 146 -10.89 -0.81 -3.08
CA CYS A 146 -11.21 -0.79 -1.64
C CYS A 146 -12.19 0.33 -1.30
N ARG A 147 -12.09 1.50 -1.94
CA ARG A 147 -13.04 2.61 -1.74
C ARG A 147 -14.45 2.22 -2.16
N GLU A 148 -14.59 1.62 -3.33
CA GLU A 148 -15.89 1.21 -3.87
C GLU A 148 -16.52 0.12 -3.02
N THR A 149 -15.74 -0.89 -2.65
CA THR A 149 -16.18 -1.98 -1.77
C THR A 149 -16.61 -1.43 -0.41
N LEU A 150 -15.79 -0.58 0.22
CA LEU A 150 -16.11 0.02 1.52
C LEU A 150 -17.41 0.83 1.47
N SER A 151 -17.65 1.60 0.38
CA SER A 151 -18.89 2.34 0.20
C SER A 151 -20.10 1.41 0.11
N SER A 152 -20.01 0.35 -0.67
CA SER A 152 -21.08 -0.64 -0.82
C SER A 152 -21.38 -1.37 0.50
N LEU A 153 -20.35 -1.72 1.28
CA LEU A 153 -20.52 -2.36 2.59
C LEU A 153 -21.14 -1.42 3.62
N MET A 154 -20.82 -0.13 3.57
CA MET A 154 -21.50 0.85 4.44
C MET A 154 -22.97 0.96 4.13
N ASP A 155 -23.37 0.97 2.86
CA ASP A 155 -24.77 1.01 2.45
C ASP A 155 -25.51 -0.26 2.88
N LEU A 156 -24.89 -1.42 2.73
CA LEU A 156 -25.43 -2.71 3.18
C LEU A 156 -25.61 -2.76 4.70
N TYR A 157 -24.62 -2.29 5.45
CA TYR A 157 -24.67 -2.22 6.92
C TYR A 157 -25.84 -1.34 7.41
N ILE A 158 -26.04 -0.17 6.80
CA ILE A 158 -27.14 0.73 7.13
C ILE A 158 -28.48 0.04 6.83
N SER A 159 -28.62 -0.56 5.64
CA SER A 159 -29.83 -1.26 5.23
C SER A 159 -30.19 -2.40 6.18
N ASN A 160 -29.22 -3.21 6.61
CA ASN A 160 -29.45 -4.30 7.56
C ASN A 160 -29.89 -3.78 8.92
N ASN A 161 -29.32 -2.67 9.39
CA ASN A 161 -29.75 -2.06 10.67
C ASN A 161 -31.18 -1.51 10.61
N ASP A 162 -31.56 -0.89 9.49
CA ASP A 162 -32.92 -0.38 9.29
C ASP A 162 -33.96 -1.51 9.27
N LEU A 163 -33.66 -2.63 8.62
CA LEU A 163 -34.53 -3.81 8.60
C LEU A 163 -34.73 -4.39 10.01
N ARG A 164 -33.64 -4.52 10.78
CA ARG A 164 -33.73 -4.99 12.17
C ARG A 164 -34.56 -4.05 13.06
N MET A 165 -34.37 -2.75 12.91
CA MET A 165 -35.13 -1.73 13.63
C MET A 165 -36.64 -1.86 13.33
N ASN A 166 -36.99 -1.99 12.04
CA ASN A 166 -38.36 -2.17 11.60
C ASN A 166 -38.98 -3.46 12.14
N ASP A 167 -38.25 -4.56 12.20
CA ASP A 167 -38.73 -5.83 12.75
C ASP A 167 -38.97 -5.76 14.27
N ILE A 168 -38.10 -5.05 14.99
CA ILE A 168 -38.34 -4.80 16.44
C ILE A 168 -39.57 -3.96 16.64
N MET A 169 -39.76 -2.89 15.86
CA MET A 169 -40.93 -2.03 15.97
C MET A 169 -42.25 -2.75 15.63
N LYS A 170 -42.22 -3.71 14.71
CA LYS A 170 -43.44 -4.53 14.41
C LYS A 170 -43.81 -5.51 15.51
N ARG A 171 -42.84 -5.89 16.36
CA ARG A 171 -43.06 -6.83 17.48
C ARG A 171 -43.47 -6.14 18.79
N LEU A 172 -43.29 -4.83 18.87
CA LEU A 172 -43.78 -3.96 19.95
C LEU A 172 -45.19 -3.47 19.65
#